data_91019ad689dcd74583918365d3ddf47b
#
_entry.id   91019ad689dcd74583918365d3ddf47b
#
_cell.length_a   1.000
_cell.length_b   1.000
_cell.length_c   1.000
_cell.angle_alpha   90.00
_cell.angle_beta   90.00
_cell.angle_gamma   90.00
#
_symmetry.space_group_name_H-M   'P 1'
#
loop_
_entity.id
_entity.type
_entity.pdbx_description
1 polymer ?
#
loop_
_entity_poly.entity_id
_entity_poly.type
_entity_poly.pdbx_seq_one_letter_code
_entity_poly.pdbx_strand_id
1 'polypeptide(L)'
;MQSKFFVKTVICATALALVAAGCSRSDSGPENAGTTGGGNTPAASGAFGSLTDICGPGNAKGATARGVTDTEIRVGTVADPGFQGRPGLNQELFDSATVFTKWCNAAGGIAGREIKVDLLDAKLTEYRARILEACQNDFSLVGGGAVFDDVGQKDRLECLLPDIAGFVVSTQARGADLMVQVVPNPLDTLPVGDYKWLAEQFPDSVNKVGALTGSLPSTILVKDQAIEGAESQGMKVIYDAQYNAAGEPTWAPIAQTIKSKGIKGILWTGEPENLAKLEVGLADIGYKLDWIRADANHYDQKLQATGGGSIANTYVRSTVYPFEKASENPATQQYLDLYKEYLPSAKAKTYLGVQAFSSWILFARSVKACGNKVTAKCLLDESKRIGSTTWTGGGLHAAMNIREQKSTECFSLLLANPKGFTLTDIGANDSIFNCTEGD
;
A
#
# COMPACT_ATOMS: atom_id res chain seq x y z
N MET A 1 22.86 -57.84 -4.84
CA MET A 1 21.77 -58.50 -5.58
C MET A 1 21.12 -57.39 -6.41
N GLN A 2 21.57 -57.14 -7.63
CA GLN A 2 21.12 -57.66 -8.92
C GLN A 2 19.60 -57.81 -8.96
N SER A 3 18.83 -57.06 -9.84
CA SER A 3 18.66 -57.35 -11.24
C SER A 3 17.66 -56.37 -11.89
N LYS A 4 18.08 -55.70 -12.96
CA LYS A 4 17.62 -55.73 -14.38
C LYS A 4 16.29 -55.03 -14.77
N PHE A 5 16.45 -53.94 -15.54
CA PHE A 5 16.08 -53.72 -16.95
C PHE A 5 14.72 -54.22 -17.42
N PHE A 6 13.89 -53.31 -18.01
CA PHE A 6 13.34 -53.50 -19.35
C PHE A 6 12.95 -52.18 -20.02
N VAL A 7 13.61 -51.92 -21.17
CA VAL A 7 13.31 -50.91 -22.19
C VAL A 7 12.22 -51.49 -23.10
N LYS A 8 11.25 -50.71 -23.55
CA LYS A 8 10.53 -50.95 -24.81
C LYS A 8 10.28 -49.64 -25.55
N THR A 9 11.03 -49.50 -26.60
CA THR A 9 10.86 -48.60 -27.75
C THR A 9 9.79 -49.18 -28.68
N VAL A 10 8.87 -48.37 -29.21
CA VAL A 10 8.14 -48.67 -30.46
C VAL A 10 8.04 -47.38 -31.28
N ILE A 11 8.53 -47.50 -32.50
CA ILE A 11 8.55 -46.54 -33.61
C ILE A 11 7.43 -46.94 -34.60
N CYS A 12 6.90 -45.96 -35.33
CA CYS A 12 6.28 -45.99 -36.66
C CYS A 12 4.97 -45.15 -36.69
N ALA A 13 4.61 -44.43 -37.68
CA ALA A 13 5.16 -43.82 -38.90
C ALA A 13 3.98 -43.05 -39.54
N THR A 14 4.31 -41.92 -40.12
CA THR A 14 3.76 -41.20 -41.29
C THR A 14 2.35 -41.51 -41.84
N ALA A 15 1.57 -40.46 -42.11
CA ALA A 15 0.81 -40.29 -43.36
C ALA A 15 0.53 -38.79 -43.65
N LEU A 16 1.03 -38.34 -44.81
CA LEU A 16 0.67 -37.10 -45.52
C LEU A 16 -0.73 -37.28 -46.17
N ALA A 17 -1.50 -36.18 -46.20
CA ALA A 17 -2.49 -35.96 -47.25
C ALA A 17 -2.63 -34.45 -47.53
N LEU A 18 -2.23 -34.08 -48.75
CA LEU A 18 -2.51 -32.83 -49.47
C LEU A 18 -3.84 -32.93 -50.19
N VAL A 19 -4.62 -31.83 -50.27
CA VAL A 19 -5.44 -31.37 -51.43
C VAL A 19 -5.85 -29.93 -51.11
N ALA A 20 -5.46 -28.95 -51.74
CA ALA A 20 -5.53 -28.14 -52.91
C ALA A 20 -6.90 -27.50 -53.22
N ALA A 21 -6.81 -26.17 -53.28
CA ALA A 21 -7.29 -25.20 -54.26
C ALA A 21 -8.76 -24.74 -54.28
N GLY A 22 -8.90 -23.42 -54.26
CA GLY A 22 -10.08 -22.64 -54.67
C GLY A 22 -9.78 -21.17 -54.77
N CYS A 23 -9.40 -20.70 -55.96
CA CYS A 23 -9.12 -19.30 -56.31
C CYS A 23 -10.41 -18.50 -56.51
N SER A 24 -10.42 -17.21 -56.11
CA SER A 24 -11.09 -16.17 -56.91
C SER A 24 -10.35 -14.83 -56.77
N ARG A 25 -10.11 -14.22 -57.93
CA ARG A 25 -9.40 -12.94 -58.20
C ARG A 25 -10.32 -11.74 -58.04
N SER A 26 -9.79 -10.59 -57.68
CA SER A 26 -9.33 -9.45 -58.52
C SER A 26 -9.03 -8.24 -57.59
N ASP A 27 -8.01 -7.58 -57.74
CA ASP A 27 -7.27 -6.65 -58.59
C ASP A 27 -7.16 -5.31 -57.87
N SER A 28 -6.08 -4.72 -57.66
CA SER A 28 -4.94 -4.09 -58.24
C SER A 28 -4.13 -3.32 -57.18
N GLY A 29 -2.81 -3.46 -57.21
CA GLY A 29 -1.80 -2.94 -56.30
C GLY A 29 -1.46 -1.45 -56.46
N PRO A 30 -0.29 -0.91 -55.91
CA PRO A 30 1.01 -1.59 -56.01
C PRO A 30 1.82 -1.73 -54.69
N GLU A 31 2.85 -2.50 -54.80
CA GLU A 31 3.87 -2.93 -53.85
C GLU A 31 4.61 -1.83 -53.11
N ASN A 32 4.91 -2.05 -51.85
CA ASN A 32 6.24 -1.78 -51.35
C ASN A 32 6.71 -2.85 -50.35
N ALA A 33 7.91 -3.31 -50.56
CA ALA A 33 8.53 -4.49 -49.97
C ALA A 33 8.99 -4.30 -48.55
N GLY A 34 8.83 -5.35 -47.78
CA GLY A 34 9.82 -5.83 -46.77
C GLY A 34 9.88 -5.17 -45.43
N THR A 35 9.39 -5.85 -44.41
CA THR A 35 10.19 -6.03 -43.19
C THR A 35 9.67 -7.23 -42.37
N THR A 36 10.58 -8.08 -42.04
CA THR A 36 10.51 -9.26 -41.16
C THR A 36 9.70 -9.07 -39.91
N GLY A 37 8.81 -10.02 -39.61
CA GLY A 37 7.97 -10.06 -38.44
C GLY A 37 8.74 -10.13 -37.11
N GLY A 38 8.75 -9.04 -36.40
CA GLY A 38 8.85 -9.01 -34.94
C GLY A 38 7.43 -8.96 -34.40
N GLY A 39 7.05 -9.92 -33.59
CA GLY A 39 5.76 -9.89 -32.87
C GLY A 39 5.71 -8.62 -32.01
N ASN A 40 5.00 -7.59 -32.46
CA ASN A 40 4.67 -6.43 -31.63
C ASN A 40 3.64 -6.87 -30.59
N THR A 41 4.11 -7.26 -29.41
CA THR A 41 3.26 -7.14 -28.22
C THR A 41 2.84 -5.68 -28.13
N PRO A 42 1.54 -5.36 -28.04
CA PRO A 42 1.13 -3.96 -27.87
C PRO A 42 1.88 -3.38 -26.66
N ALA A 43 2.49 -2.22 -26.84
CA ALA A 43 3.15 -1.52 -25.72
C ALA A 43 2.12 -1.32 -24.60
N ALA A 44 2.52 -1.55 -23.35
CA ALA A 44 1.66 -1.33 -22.21
C ALA A 44 1.11 0.09 -22.23
N SER A 45 -0.17 0.26 -21.91
CA SER A 45 -0.73 1.60 -21.77
C SER A 45 -0.07 2.32 -20.61
N GLY A 46 0.42 3.52 -20.81
CA GLY A 46 0.96 4.38 -19.76
C GLY A 46 -0.10 5.16 -18.96
N ALA A 47 -1.37 4.80 -19.10
CA ALA A 47 -2.50 5.37 -18.35
C ALA A 47 -2.86 4.48 -17.14
N PHE A 48 -3.37 5.10 -16.06
CA PHE A 48 -3.81 4.37 -14.88
C PHE A 48 -5.06 5.02 -14.28
N GLY A 49 -6.12 4.24 -14.10
CA GLY A 49 -7.40 4.73 -13.60
C GLY A 49 -7.90 5.93 -14.41
N SER A 50 -8.17 7.04 -13.75
CA SER A 50 -8.60 8.29 -14.38
C SER A 50 -7.43 9.13 -14.93
N LEU A 51 -6.18 8.71 -14.75
CA LEU A 51 -4.99 9.46 -15.13
C LEU A 51 -4.43 8.95 -16.46
N THR A 52 -4.28 9.87 -17.41
CA THR A 52 -3.62 9.59 -18.68
C THR A 52 -2.15 9.96 -18.62
N ASP A 53 -1.35 9.34 -19.48
CA ASP A 53 -0.01 9.80 -19.79
C ASP A 53 0.95 9.85 -18.58
N ILE A 54 0.91 8.82 -17.71
CA ILE A 54 1.82 8.70 -16.57
C ILE A 54 3.19 8.24 -17.05
N CYS A 55 3.22 7.11 -17.77
CA CYS A 55 4.42 6.52 -18.36
C CYS A 55 4.32 6.55 -19.88
N GLY A 56 5.44 6.46 -20.56
CA GLY A 56 5.47 6.41 -22.02
C GLY A 56 6.79 6.87 -22.61
N PRO A 57 6.96 6.64 -23.91
CA PRO A 57 8.15 7.09 -24.62
C PRO A 57 8.27 8.61 -24.59
N GLY A 58 9.47 9.10 -24.85
CA GLY A 58 9.76 10.51 -24.91
C GLY A 58 11.23 10.74 -25.21
N ASN A 59 11.66 11.99 -25.10
CA ASN A 59 13.04 12.40 -25.40
C ASN A 59 13.63 13.27 -24.28
N ALA A 60 13.16 13.07 -23.06
CA ALA A 60 13.71 13.76 -21.89
C ALA A 60 15.19 13.43 -21.73
N LYS A 61 15.99 14.46 -21.45
CA LYS A 61 17.46 14.38 -21.33
C LYS A 61 17.96 15.24 -20.18
N GLY A 62 19.21 15.03 -19.80
CA GLY A 62 19.91 15.81 -18.78
C GLY A 62 20.21 14.99 -17.53
N ALA A 63 21.48 14.95 -17.16
CA ALA A 63 21.97 14.41 -15.89
C ALA A 63 21.99 15.55 -14.86
N THR A 64 20.83 15.93 -14.34
CA THR A 64 20.63 17.15 -13.55
C THR A 64 20.69 16.93 -12.04
N ALA A 65 20.72 15.67 -11.59
CA ALA A 65 20.84 15.29 -10.20
C ALA A 65 21.48 13.89 -10.09
N ARG A 66 21.91 13.52 -8.89
CA ARG A 66 22.34 12.16 -8.58
C ARG A 66 21.23 11.17 -9.01
N GLY A 67 21.59 10.03 -9.56
CA GLY A 67 20.63 9.02 -10.00
C GLY A 67 19.84 9.38 -11.27
N VAL A 68 20.06 10.55 -11.90
CA VAL A 68 19.39 10.97 -13.13
C VAL A 68 20.38 11.03 -14.28
N THR A 69 20.06 10.34 -15.38
CA THR A 69 20.80 10.35 -16.63
C THR A 69 19.87 10.69 -17.80
N ASP A 70 20.41 10.69 -19.02
CA ASP A 70 19.59 10.85 -20.24
C ASP A 70 18.59 9.72 -20.46
N THR A 71 18.87 8.51 -19.93
CA THR A 71 18.12 7.30 -20.22
C THR A 71 17.52 6.61 -19.00
N GLU A 72 17.94 7.02 -17.79
CA GLU A 72 17.55 6.34 -16.55
C GLU A 72 17.27 7.33 -15.42
N ILE A 73 16.39 6.91 -14.51
CA ILE A 73 16.19 7.52 -13.18
C ILE A 73 16.29 6.40 -12.15
N ARG A 74 17.28 6.51 -11.26
CA ARG A 74 17.50 5.57 -10.17
C ARG A 74 16.90 6.10 -8.87
N VAL A 75 16.15 5.27 -8.18
CA VAL A 75 15.43 5.62 -6.94
C VAL A 75 15.44 4.45 -5.96
N GLY A 76 15.34 4.76 -4.67
CA GLY A 76 15.25 3.75 -3.63
C GLY A 76 13.82 3.55 -3.12
N THR A 77 13.46 2.33 -2.75
CA THR A 77 12.30 2.04 -1.91
C THR A 77 12.78 1.34 -0.64
N VAL A 78 12.48 1.90 0.53
CA VAL A 78 12.86 1.32 1.82
C VAL A 78 11.68 0.56 2.41
N ALA A 79 11.93 -0.64 2.98
CA ALA A 79 10.97 -1.44 3.73
C ALA A 79 11.70 -2.40 4.68
N ASP A 80 10.96 -3.24 5.43
CA ASP A 80 11.50 -4.12 6.47
C ASP A 80 11.29 -5.64 6.24
N PRO A 81 11.20 -6.18 5.00
CA PRO A 81 10.78 -7.56 4.78
C PRO A 81 11.73 -8.60 5.37
N GLY A 82 13.02 -8.28 5.52
CA GLY A 82 14.03 -9.15 6.10
C GLY A 82 14.06 -9.16 7.63
N PHE A 83 13.13 -8.49 8.31
CA PHE A 83 13.06 -8.56 9.77
C PHE A 83 12.73 -9.97 10.24
N GLN A 84 13.66 -10.61 10.98
CA GLN A 84 13.54 -12.01 11.40
C GLN A 84 12.37 -12.25 12.35
N GLY A 85 12.01 -11.26 13.18
CA GLY A 85 10.88 -11.36 14.09
C GLY A 85 9.51 -11.38 13.38
N ARG A 86 9.46 -10.87 12.15
CA ARG A 86 8.27 -10.89 11.28
C ARG A 86 8.67 -10.88 9.82
N PRO A 87 9.06 -12.03 9.24
CA PRO A 87 9.44 -12.12 7.84
C PRO A 87 8.33 -11.61 6.91
N GLY A 88 8.69 -10.77 5.95
CA GLY A 88 7.76 -10.13 5.03
C GLY A 88 7.05 -8.89 5.60
N LEU A 89 7.55 -8.29 6.68
CA LEU A 89 7.04 -7.02 7.19
C LEU A 89 7.18 -5.93 6.11
N ASN A 90 6.05 -5.30 5.75
CA ASN A 90 5.96 -4.25 4.71
C ASN A 90 6.49 -4.69 3.32
N GLN A 91 6.50 -5.98 3.01
CA GLN A 91 6.91 -6.52 1.69
C GLN A 91 6.13 -5.88 0.53
N GLU A 92 4.88 -5.52 0.75
CA GLU A 92 3.99 -4.90 -0.23
C GLU A 92 4.51 -3.58 -0.80
N LEU A 93 5.41 -2.88 -0.10
CA LEU A 93 6.06 -1.67 -0.61
C LEU A 93 7.05 -2.03 -1.74
N PHE A 94 7.85 -3.09 -1.55
CA PHE A 94 8.74 -3.61 -2.59
C PHE A 94 7.97 -4.22 -3.76
N ASP A 95 6.86 -4.90 -3.46
CA ASP A 95 6.01 -5.48 -4.48
C ASP A 95 5.40 -4.40 -5.37
N SER A 96 4.89 -3.32 -4.79
CA SER A 96 4.37 -2.16 -5.53
C SER A 96 5.44 -1.47 -6.36
N ALA A 97 6.64 -1.27 -5.81
CA ALA A 97 7.77 -0.72 -6.55
C ALA A 97 8.09 -1.60 -7.78
N THR A 98 8.13 -2.92 -7.59
CA THR A 98 8.42 -3.89 -8.65
C THR A 98 7.34 -3.88 -9.73
N VAL A 99 6.06 -3.89 -9.34
CA VAL A 99 4.93 -3.89 -10.29
C VAL A 99 4.91 -2.59 -11.08
N PHE A 100 4.99 -1.45 -10.38
CA PHE A 100 4.96 -0.15 -11.03
C PHE A 100 6.11 0.04 -12.01
N THR A 101 7.34 -0.26 -11.61
CA THR A 101 8.52 -0.04 -12.45
C THR A 101 8.51 -0.95 -13.69
N LYS A 102 8.11 -2.21 -13.55
CA LYS A 102 7.95 -3.10 -14.71
C LYS A 102 6.89 -2.59 -15.67
N TRP A 103 5.72 -2.21 -15.18
CA TRP A 103 4.64 -1.65 -15.99
C TRP A 103 5.06 -0.36 -16.69
N CYS A 104 5.63 0.60 -15.94
CA CYS A 104 6.03 1.88 -16.47
C CYS A 104 7.13 1.75 -17.53
N ASN A 105 8.13 0.90 -17.28
CA ASN A 105 9.21 0.65 -18.22
C ASN A 105 8.70 -0.05 -19.50
N ALA A 106 7.76 -1.01 -19.37
CA ALA A 106 7.09 -1.64 -20.52
C ALA A 106 6.28 -0.63 -21.36
N ALA A 107 5.74 0.42 -20.73
CA ALA A 107 5.06 1.53 -21.40
C ALA A 107 6.03 2.53 -22.04
N GLY A 108 7.34 2.41 -21.85
CA GLY A 108 8.36 3.32 -22.40
C GLY A 108 9.01 4.25 -21.37
N GLY A 109 8.83 3.97 -20.07
CA GLY A 109 9.46 4.71 -18.98
C GLY A 109 8.82 6.07 -18.69
N ILE A 110 9.51 6.93 -17.99
CA ILE A 110 9.07 8.31 -17.72
C ILE A 110 9.65 9.23 -18.78
N ALA A 111 8.84 9.59 -19.78
CA ALA A 111 9.26 10.38 -20.92
C ALA A 111 10.54 9.82 -21.61
N GLY A 112 10.63 8.50 -21.73
CA GLY A 112 11.74 7.78 -22.35
C GLY A 112 12.89 7.39 -21.41
N ARG A 113 12.84 7.78 -20.12
CA ARG A 113 13.81 7.32 -19.11
C ARG A 113 13.31 6.07 -18.40
N GLU A 114 14.14 5.03 -18.35
CA GLU A 114 13.87 3.82 -17.60
C GLU A 114 13.98 4.08 -16.09
N ILE A 115 13.09 3.52 -15.30
CA ILE A 115 13.18 3.56 -13.84
C ILE A 115 14.03 2.38 -13.37
N LYS A 116 15.06 2.67 -12.58
CA LYS A 116 15.85 1.68 -11.84
C LYS A 116 15.50 1.84 -10.36
N VAL A 117 15.05 0.76 -9.72
CA VAL A 117 14.68 0.78 -8.30
C VAL A 117 15.65 -0.07 -7.49
N ASP A 118 16.17 0.52 -6.42
CA ASP A 118 16.91 -0.17 -5.37
C ASP A 118 15.95 -0.53 -4.24
N LEU A 119 15.78 -1.83 -4.00
CA LEU A 119 14.96 -2.34 -2.90
C LEU A 119 15.82 -2.43 -1.63
N LEU A 120 15.66 -1.47 -0.74
CA LEU A 120 16.51 -1.20 0.42
C LEU A 120 15.90 -1.82 1.68
N ASP A 121 16.23 -3.08 1.96
CA ASP A 121 15.73 -3.80 3.13
C ASP A 121 16.39 -3.30 4.43
N ALA A 122 15.64 -2.59 5.24
CA ALA A 122 16.06 -2.03 6.52
C ALA A 122 16.01 -3.03 7.68
N LYS A 123 15.39 -4.19 7.49
CA LYS A 123 15.32 -5.29 8.47
C LYS A 123 14.97 -4.80 9.88
N LEU A 124 14.16 -3.77 9.96
CA LEU A 124 13.75 -3.03 11.15
C LEU A 124 14.84 -2.07 11.70
N THR A 125 16.08 -2.50 11.81
CA THR A 125 17.14 -1.77 12.54
C THR A 125 18.23 -1.17 11.65
N GLU A 126 18.21 -1.43 10.35
CA GLU A 126 19.23 -0.96 9.40
C GLU A 126 18.76 0.29 8.58
N TYR A 127 17.68 0.95 8.97
CA TYR A 127 17.10 2.06 8.20
C TYR A 127 18.14 3.14 7.85
N ARG A 128 18.93 3.60 8.85
CA ARG A 128 19.97 4.60 8.61
C ARG A 128 21.02 4.12 7.58
N ALA A 129 21.40 2.85 7.62
CA ALA A 129 22.35 2.30 6.65
C ALA A 129 21.78 2.33 5.22
N ARG A 130 20.48 2.03 5.08
CA ARG A 130 19.78 2.10 3.77
C ARG A 130 19.65 3.55 3.28
N ILE A 131 19.40 4.50 4.17
CA ILE A 131 19.39 5.92 3.81
C ILE A 131 20.76 6.37 3.31
N LEU A 132 21.86 6.00 3.98
CA LEU A 132 23.20 6.33 3.53
C LEU A 132 23.55 5.69 2.17
N GLU A 133 23.06 4.48 1.90
CA GLU A 133 23.18 3.83 0.59
C GLU A 133 22.41 4.61 -0.50
N ALA A 134 21.16 4.96 -0.23
CA ALA A 134 20.35 5.78 -1.13
C ALA A 134 20.99 7.16 -1.39
N CYS A 135 21.57 7.77 -0.36
CA CYS A 135 22.31 9.03 -0.49
C CYS A 135 23.48 8.98 -1.48
N GLN A 136 24.03 7.81 -1.76
CA GLN A 136 25.13 7.66 -2.73
C GLN A 136 24.62 7.47 -4.16
N ASN A 137 23.48 6.79 -4.34
CA ASN A 137 23.09 6.24 -5.62
C ASN A 137 21.79 6.84 -6.17
N ASP A 138 20.82 7.17 -5.30
CA ASP A 138 19.45 7.41 -5.69
C ASP A 138 19.12 8.88 -5.81
N PHE A 139 18.26 9.19 -6.75
CA PHE A 139 17.69 10.53 -6.93
C PHE A 139 16.69 10.87 -5.84
N SER A 140 15.84 9.91 -5.48
CA SER A 140 14.74 10.05 -4.52
C SER A 140 14.44 8.72 -3.86
N LEU A 141 13.82 8.75 -2.68
CA LEU A 141 13.03 7.62 -2.19
C LEU A 141 11.62 7.71 -2.76
N VAL A 142 10.99 6.56 -3.04
CA VAL A 142 9.64 6.48 -3.59
C VAL A 142 8.89 5.29 -3.03
N GLY A 143 7.67 5.51 -2.54
CA GLY A 143 6.74 4.46 -2.14
C GLY A 143 7.19 3.60 -0.97
N GLY A 144 8.22 4.02 -0.24
CA GLY A 144 8.78 3.30 0.90
C GLY A 144 8.15 3.72 2.23
N GLY A 145 8.64 3.08 3.28
CA GLY A 145 8.36 3.36 4.68
C GLY A 145 8.94 2.26 5.56
N ALA A 146 9.29 2.57 6.80
CA ALA A 146 9.87 1.63 7.75
C ALA A 146 9.32 1.88 9.15
N VAL A 147 9.41 0.88 10.03
CA VAL A 147 8.89 0.99 11.41
C VAL A 147 9.74 1.97 12.24
N PHE A 148 11.07 1.98 12.04
CA PHE A 148 12.00 2.89 12.70
C PHE A 148 12.52 3.92 11.69
N ASP A 149 11.63 4.74 11.17
CA ASP A 149 11.91 5.74 10.15
C ASP A 149 12.48 7.06 10.72
N ASP A 150 12.65 7.16 12.04
CA ASP A 150 13.29 8.30 12.72
C ASP A 150 14.82 8.31 12.53
N VAL A 151 15.43 7.11 12.59
CA VAL A 151 16.89 6.94 12.61
C VAL A 151 17.55 7.18 11.27
N GLY A 152 17.64 8.16 10.66
CA GLY A 152 18.24 8.43 9.32
C GLY A 152 17.65 9.65 8.66
N GLN A 153 16.65 10.30 9.29
CA GLN A 153 16.07 11.52 8.73
C GLN A 153 17.12 12.64 8.62
N LYS A 154 18.01 12.76 9.60
CA LYS A 154 19.12 13.73 9.53
C LYS A 154 20.03 13.47 8.33
N ASP A 155 20.48 12.22 8.15
CA ASP A 155 21.37 11.85 7.04
C ASP A 155 20.66 12.09 5.68
N ARG A 156 19.36 11.77 5.58
CA ARG A 156 18.52 12.03 4.38
C ARG A 156 18.49 13.51 4.01
N LEU A 157 18.27 14.37 4.99
CA LEU A 157 18.23 15.83 4.79
C LEU A 157 19.60 16.41 4.46
N GLU A 158 20.67 15.94 5.11
CA GLU A 158 22.04 16.38 4.83
C GLU A 158 22.50 16.06 3.40
N CYS A 159 22.08 14.92 2.85
CA CYS A 159 22.38 14.56 1.46
C CYS A 159 21.33 15.08 0.44
N LEU A 160 20.33 15.85 0.88
CA LEU A 160 19.25 16.40 0.07
C LEU A 160 18.46 15.34 -0.72
N LEU A 161 18.22 14.18 -0.12
CA LEU A 161 17.47 13.08 -0.71
C LEU A 161 15.96 13.31 -0.51
N PRO A 162 15.18 13.64 -1.57
CA PRO A 162 13.73 13.79 -1.46
C PRO A 162 13.04 12.43 -1.27
N ASP A 163 11.84 12.46 -0.70
CA ASP A 163 11.03 11.26 -0.46
C ASP A 163 9.57 11.50 -0.86
N ILE A 164 9.05 10.66 -1.75
CA ILE A 164 7.61 10.53 -2.03
C ILE A 164 7.14 9.29 -1.29
N ALA A 165 6.91 9.45 0.02
CA ALA A 165 6.73 8.36 0.96
C ALA A 165 5.42 7.57 0.74
N GLY A 166 5.48 6.26 0.88
CA GLY A 166 4.31 5.37 0.95
C GLY A 166 3.61 5.51 2.29
N PHE A 167 4.37 5.44 3.38
CA PHE A 167 3.89 5.79 4.72
C PHE A 167 5.03 6.32 5.60
N VAL A 168 4.66 7.01 6.67
CA VAL A 168 5.59 7.49 7.71
C VAL A 168 4.97 7.30 9.09
N VAL A 169 5.79 7.04 10.10
CA VAL A 169 5.31 6.67 11.43
C VAL A 169 5.81 7.59 12.52
N SER A 170 7.13 7.79 12.61
CA SER A 170 7.74 8.58 13.69
C SER A 170 7.41 10.07 13.62
N THR A 171 7.47 10.74 14.75
CA THR A 171 7.34 12.20 14.85
C THR A 171 8.34 12.92 13.94
N GLN A 172 9.58 12.43 13.88
CA GLN A 172 10.64 13.02 13.07
C GLN A 172 10.34 12.90 11.57
N ALA A 173 9.86 11.73 11.12
CA ALA A 173 9.56 11.50 9.71
C ALA A 173 8.30 12.27 9.27
N ARG A 174 7.25 12.30 10.09
CA ARG A 174 6.00 13.03 9.78
C ARG A 174 6.21 14.52 9.59
N GLY A 175 7.16 15.12 10.34
CA GLY A 175 7.52 16.53 10.24
C GLY A 175 8.74 16.83 9.36
N ALA A 176 9.30 15.85 8.66
CA ALA A 176 10.55 16.03 7.94
C ALA A 176 10.40 16.86 6.67
N ASP A 177 11.38 17.75 6.42
CA ASP A 177 11.52 18.45 5.15
C ASP A 177 11.85 17.47 3.99
N LEU A 178 11.77 17.97 2.76
CA LEU A 178 12.04 17.21 1.53
C LEU A 178 11.21 15.93 1.42
N MET A 179 9.98 15.94 1.95
CA MET A 179 9.06 14.80 1.92
C MET A 179 7.69 15.21 1.40
N VAL A 180 7.04 14.30 0.67
CA VAL A 180 5.62 14.36 0.32
C VAL A 180 4.98 13.01 0.66
N GLN A 181 3.95 13.01 1.49
CA GLN A 181 3.18 11.83 1.84
C GLN A 181 1.93 11.79 0.95
N VAL A 182 1.68 10.69 0.25
CA VAL A 182 0.48 10.53 -0.60
C VAL A 182 -0.79 10.28 0.21
N VAL A 183 -0.64 9.78 1.42
CA VAL A 183 -1.67 9.75 2.46
C VAL A 183 -1.09 10.50 3.65
N PRO A 184 -1.31 11.82 3.73
CA PRO A 184 -0.72 12.63 4.77
C PRO A 184 -1.14 12.19 6.17
N ASN A 185 -0.16 12.10 7.06
CA ASN A 185 -0.33 11.71 8.44
C ASN A 185 0.36 12.75 9.37
N PRO A 186 -0.17 13.99 9.45
CA PRO A 186 0.39 15.04 10.28
C PRO A 186 0.25 14.72 11.77
N LEU A 187 0.98 15.46 12.62
CA LEU A 187 0.96 15.25 14.07
C LEU A 187 -0.16 16.01 14.76
N ASP A 188 -0.63 17.08 14.16
CA ASP A 188 -1.51 18.11 14.74
C ASP A 188 -2.98 17.97 14.32
N THR A 189 -3.30 17.03 13.46
CA THR A 189 -4.68 16.77 13.02
C THR A 189 -4.98 15.29 13.05
N LEU A 190 -6.15 14.96 13.58
CA LEU A 190 -6.63 13.58 13.69
C LEU A 190 -8.04 13.49 13.10
N PRO A 191 -8.26 12.68 12.05
CA PRO A 191 -9.60 12.39 11.57
C PRO A 191 -10.44 11.67 12.62
N VAL A 192 -11.64 12.16 12.90
CA VAL A 192 -12.48 11.63 13.99
C VAL A 192 -13.80 11.02 13.53
N GLY A 193 -14.10 11.04 12.23
CA GLY A 193 -15.38 10.60 11.71
C GLY A 193 -15.74 9.14 12.04
N ASP A 194 -14.77 8.24 12.07
CA ASP A 194 -14.99 6.83 12.42
C ASP A 194 -15.26 6.64 13.93
N TYR A 195 -14.65 7.43 14.80
CA TYR A 195 -14.98 7.42 16.24
C TYR A 195 -16.38 7.96 16.49
N LYS A 196 -16.76 9.07 15.83
CA LYS A 196 -18.12 9.62 15.88
C LYS A 196 -19.15 8.57 15.47
N TRP A 197 -18.93 7.92 14.33
CA TRP A 197 -19.84 6.86 13.85
C TRP A 197 -19.95 5.71 14.86
N LEU A 198 -18.83 5.24 15.44
CA LEU A 198 -18.85 4.17 16.44
C LEU A 198 -19.60 4.59 17.71
N ALA A 199 -19.45 5.84 18.17
CA ALA A 199 -20.18 6.35 19.33
C ALA A 199 -21.68 6.40 19.08
N GLU A 200 -22.11 6.79 17.89
CA GLU A 200 -23.51 6.84 17.48
C GLU A 200 -24.13 5.43 17.31
N GLN A 201 -23.38 4.49 16.75
CA GLN A 201 -23.87 3.12 16.52
C GLN A 201 -23.90 2.29 17.80
N PHE A 202 -23.00 2.56 18.74
CA PHE A 202 -22.83 1.77 19.98
C PHE A 202 -22.86 2.62 21.24
N PRO A 203 -23.94 3.38 21.51
CA PRO A 203 -24.00 4.34 22.62
C PRO A 203 -23.78 3.71 24.00
N ASP A 204 -24.12 2.43 24.18
CA ASP A 204 -23.90 1.71 25.45
C ASP A 204 -22.44 1.34 25.69
N SER A 205 -21.59 1.46 24.68
CA SER A 205 -20.15 1.14 24.73
C SER A 205 -19.28 2.37 25.03
N VAL A 206 -19.76 3.61 24.83
CA VAL A 206 -18.95 4.85 24.87
C VAL A 206 -18.22 5.05 26.20
N ASN A 207 -18.77 4.56 27.32
CA ASN A 207 -18.15 4.65 28.66
C ASN A 207 -17.33 3.41 29.04
N LYS A 208 -17.10 2.47 28.12
CA LYS A 208 -16.50 1.16 28.38
C LYS A 208 -15.45 0.81 27.33
N VAL A 209 -14.60 1.79 26.96
CA VAL A 209 -13.60 1.61 25.91
C VAL A 209 -12.27 1.19 26.51
N GLY A 210 -11.59 0.28 25.84
CA GLY A 210 -10.20 -0.07 26.08
C GLY A 210 -9.31 0.38 24.93
N ALA A 211 -8.03 0.65 25.19
CA ALA A 211 -7.00 0.89 24.20
C ALA A 211 -5.86 -0.11 24.40
N LEU A 212 -5.50 -0.81 23.33
CA LEU A 212 -4.42 -1.79 23.35
C LEU A 212 -3.43 -1.52 22.21
N THR A 213 -2.13 -1.55 22.53
CA THR A 213 -1.06 -1.33 21.56
C THR A 213 0.12 -2.26 21.77
N GLY A 214 0.84 -2.55 20.68
CA GLY A 214 2.17 -3.16 20.77
C GLY A 214 3.17 -2.22 21.48
N SER A 215 4.16 -2.80 22.18
CA SER A 215 5.15 -2.08 22.98
C SER A 215 6.27 -1.45 22.13
N LEU A 216 5.93 -0.69 21.08
CA LEU A 216 6.86 0.07 20.25
C LEU A 216 6.55 1.58 20.34
N PRO A 217 7.55 2.47 20.33
CA PRO A 217 7.32 3.92 20.41
C PRO A 217 6.33 4.43 19.35
N SER A 218 6.43 3.97 18.12
CA SER A 218 5.57 4.36 17.00
C SER A 218 4.11 3.94 17.20
N THR A 219 3.88 2.72 17.71
CA THR A 219 2.50 2.23 17.96
C THR A 219 1.88 2.88 19.19
N ILE A 220 2.69 3.22 20.20
CA ILE A 220 2.24 4.00 21.37
C ILE A 220 1.75 5.37 20.93
N LEU A 221 2.51 6.09 20.08
CA LEU A 221 2.09 7.38 19.54
C LEU A 221 0.73 7.29 18.82
N VAL A 222 0.55 6.30 17.97
CA VAL A 222 -0.71 6.08 17.23
C VAL A 222 -1.86 5.75 18.20
N LYS A 223 -1.61 4.94 19.25
CA LYS A 223 -2.62 4.65 20.28
C LYS A 223 -3.01 5.91 21.04
N ASP A 224 -2.05 6.74 21.43
CA ASP A 224 -2.34 7.99 22.16
C ASP A 224 -3.20 8.94 21.32
N GLN A 225 -2.90 9.07 20.02
CA GLN A 225 -3.75 9.81 19.09
C GLN A 225 -5.15 9.17 18.93
N ALA A 226 -5.24 7.83 18.92
CA ALA A 226 -6.53 7.14 18.85
C ALA A 226 -7.38 7.36 20.12
N ILE A 227 -6.76 7.43 21.30
CA ILE A 227 -7.43 7.77 22.55
C ILE A 227 -7.95 9.22 22.49
N GLU A 228 -7.11 10.19 22.09
CA GLU A 228 -7.50 11.59 21.94
C GLU A 228 -8.69 11.74 20.97
N GLY A 229 -8.63 11.08 19.81
CA GLY A 229 -9.74 11.09 18.84
C GLY A 229 -11.03 10.50 19.39
N ALA A 230 -10.97 9.38 20.08
CA ALA A 230 -12.14 8.73 20.69
C ALA A 230 -12.74 9.60 21.83
N GLU A 231 -11.89 10.18 22.69
CA GLU A 231 -12.33 11.05 23.79
C GLU A 231 -12.93 12.35 23.29
N SER A 232 -12.44 12.93 22.19
CA SER A 232 -13.04 14.08 21.54
C SER A 232 -14.46 13.84 21.05
N GLN A 233 -14.83 12.57 20.80
CA GLN A 233 -16.17 12.15 20.41
C GLN A 233 -16.99 11.58 21.59
N GLY A 234 -16.61 11.93 22.83
CA GLY A 234 -17.34 11.57 24.03
C GLY A 234 -17.15 10.14 24.54
N MET A 235 -16.21 9.41 23.98
CA MET A 235 -15.86 8.08 24.48
C MET A 235 -15.01 8.21 25.76
N LYS A 236 -15.09 7.20 26.64
CA LYS A 236 -14.27 7.13 27.86
C LYS A 236 -13.39 5.89 27.83
N VAL A 237 -12.09 6.09 27.71
CA VAL A 237 -11.12 5.00 27.81
C VAL A 237 -10.86 4.67 29.28
N ILE A 238 -11.25 3.46 29.71
CA ILE A 238 -11.12 3.00 31.10
C ILE A 238 -10.09 1.87 31.27
N TYR A 239 -9.48 1.46 30.16
CA TYR A 239 -8.41 0.46 30.13
C TYR A 239 -7.42 0.83 29.03
N ASP A 240 -6.20 1.16 29.41
CA ASP A 240 -5.07 1.41 28.51
C ASP A 240 -3.97 0.42 28.85
N ALA A 241 -3.53 -0.37 27.86
CA ALA A 241 -2.54 -1.42 28.04
C ALA A 241 -1.66 -1.63 26.83
N GLN A 242 -0.46 -2.13 27.10
CA GLN A 242 0.50 -2.56 26.10
C GLN A 242 0.62 -4.08 26.12
N TYR A 243 0.82 -4.66 24.96
CA TYR A 243 1.21 -6.06 24.79
C TYR A 243 2.58 -6.14 24.12
N ASN A 244 3.26 -7.27 24.23
CA ASN A 244 4.52 -7.50 23.54
C ASN A 244 4.30 -7.41 22.03
N ALA A 245 4.94 -6.45 21.37
CA ALA A 245 4.76 -6.21 19.92
C ALA A 245 5.10 -7.44 19.06
N ALA A 246 6.02 -8.31 19.52
CA ALA A 246 6.32 -9.58 18.86
C ALA A 246 5.23 -10.65 19.08
N GLY A 247 4.22 -10.36 19.92
CA GLY A 247 3.13 -11.24 20.30
C GLY A 247 3.26 -11.76 21.72
N GLU A 248 2.11 -12.00 22.33
CA GLU A 248 2.04 -12.60 23.68
C GLU A 248 2.14 -14.14 23.60
N PRO A 249 2.76 -14.80 24.59
CA PRO A 249 2.74 -16.26 24.68
C PRO A 249 1.32 -16.82 24.84
N THR A 250 0.44 -16.06 25.51
CA THR A 250 -0.99 -16.34 25.62
C THR A 250 -1.77 -15.04 25.76
N TRP A 251 -2.92 -14.97 25.11
CA TRP A 251 -3.82 -13.81 25.15
C TRP A 251 -4.90 -13.91 26.24
N ALA A 252 -4.98 -15.05 26.92
CA ALA A 252 -5.99 -15.31 27.97
C ALA A 252 -5.99 -14.26 29.11
N PRO A 253 -4.85 -13.80 29.67
CA PRO A 253 -4.85 -12.79 30.73
C PRO A 253 -5.43 -11.45 30.28
N ILE A 254 -5.13 -11.02 29.05
CA ILE A 254 -5.65 -9.78 28.48
C ILE A 254 -7.16 -9.92 28.25
N ALA A 255 -7.60 -11.02 27.65
CA ALA A 255 -9.02 -11.31 27.43
C ALA A 255 -9.83 -11.35 28.75
N GLN A 256 -9.29 -11.98 29.81
CA GLN A 256 -9.91 -11.97 31.13
C GLN A 256 -9.98 -10.58 31.75
N THR A 257 -8.95 -9.76 31.56
CA THR A 257 -8.95 -8.36 32.05
C THR A 257 -10.01 -7.53 31.33
N ILE A 258 -10.13 -7.66 30.01
CA ILE A 258 -11.19 -7.03 29.21
C ILE A 258 -12.57 -7.41 29.75
N LYS A 259 -12.81 -8.69 29.96
CA LYS A 259 -14.07 -9.21 30.52
C LYS A 259 -14.35 -8.68 31.93
N SER A 260 -13.36 -8.73 32.83
CA SER A 260 -13.53 -8.33 34.23
C SER A 260 -13.81 -6.83 34.40
N LYS A 261 -13.25 -6.01 33.51
CA LYS A 261 -13.50 -4.55 33.46
C LYS A 261 -14.78 -4.19 32.71
N GLY A 262 -15.44 -5.14 32.08
CA GLY A 262 -16.66 -4.91 31.28
C GLY A 262 -16.43 -4.06 30.06
N ILE A 263 -15.22 -4.12 29.47
CA ILE A 263 -14.89 -3.37 28.24
C ILE A 263 -15.81 -3.83 27.11
N LYS A 264 -16.37 -2.88 26.37
CA LYS A 264 -17.31 -3.13 25.28
C LYS A 264 -16.74 -2.76 23.90
N GLY A 265 -15.88 -1.75 23.82
CA GLY A 265 -15.19 -1.32 22.63
C GLY A 265 -13.68 -1.34 22.80
N ILE A 266 -12.91 -1.63 21.75
CA ILE A 266 -11.45 -1.62 21.78
C ILE A 266 -10.93 -0.72 20.66
N LEU A 267 -10.02 0.18 21.03
CA LEU A 267 -9.09 0.86 20.10
C LEU A 267 -7.84 -0.01 20.00
N TRP A 268 -7.61 -0.57 18.83
CA TRP A 268 -6.50 -1.48 18.59
C TRP A 268 -5.42 -0.84 17.72
N THR A 269 -4.18 -0.87 18.19
CA THR A 269 -3.00 -0.46 17.44
C THR A 269 -1.95 -1.56 17.45
N GLY A 270 -1.56 -2.03 16.28
CA GLY A 270 -0.55 -3.09 16.13
C GLY A 270 -0.79 -3.95 14.91
N GLU A 271 -0.47 -5.22 15.03
CA GLU A 271 -0.45 -6.14 13.90
C GLU A 271 -1.72 -6.99 13.82
N PRO A 272 -2.21 -7.34 12.61
CA PRO A 272 -3.43 -8.11 12.43
C PRO A 272 -3.37 -9.51 13.06
N GLU A 273 -2.20 -10.15 13.08
CA GLU A 273 -2.04 -11.47 13.72
C GLU A 273 -2.22 -11.42 15.24
N ASN A 274 -1.79 -10.32 15.87
CA ASN A 274 -1.95 -10.15 17.31
C ASN A 274 -3.40 -9.83 17.67
N LEU A 275 -4.07 -9.00 16.89
CA LEU A 275 -5.50 -8.74 17.03
C LEU A 275 -6.31 -10.04 16.90
N ALA A 276 -6.04 -10.82 15.86
CA ALA A 276 -6.70 -12.11 15.64
C ALA A 276 -6.57 -13.07 16.83
N LYS A 277 -5.38 -13.15 17.44
CA LYS A 277 -5.13 -13.97 18.64
C LYS A 277 -5.89 -13.44 19.86
N LEU A 278 -6.04 -12.12 20.01
CA LEU A 278 -6.90 -11.56 21.05
C LEU A 278 -8.36 -11.95 20.84
N GLU A 279 -8.86 -11.84 19.58
CA GLU A 279 -10.24 -12.24 19.27
C GLU A 279 -10.49 -13.74 19.56
N VAL A 280 -9.50 -14.62 19.26
CA VAL A 280 -9.55 -16.03 19.67
C VAL A 280 -9.64 -16.15 21.20
N GLY A 281 -8.77 -15.46 21.94
CA GLY A 281 -8.79 -15.50 23.41
C GLY A 281 -10.09 -14.98 24.03
N LEU A 282 -10.74 -14.00 23.41
CA LEU A 282 -12.06 -13.50 23.83
C LEU A 282 -13.16 -14.54 23.53
N ALA A 283 -13.11 -15.17 22.36
CA ALA A 283 -14.05 -16.23 21.99
C ALA A 283 -13.94 -17.44 22.91
N ASP A 284 -12.73 -17.85 23.27
CA ASP A 284 -12.46 -18.99 24.18
C ASP A 284 -13.09 -18.82 25.57
N ILE A 285 -13.17 -17.56 26.06
CA ILE A 285 -13.81 -17.27 27.36
C ILE A 285 -15.28 -16.83 27.22
N GLY A 286 -15.86 -16.96 26.00
CA GLY A 286 -17.25 -16.59 25.74
C GLY A 286 -17.52 -15.10 25.97
N TYR A 287 -16.58 -14.21 25.67
CA TYR A 287 -16.75 -12.76 25.78
C TYR A 287 -16.77 -12.09 24.39
N LYS A 288 -17.78 -11.29 24.13
CA LYS A 288 -17.98 -10.59 22.87
C LYS A 288 -17.93 -9.08 23.10
N LEU A 289 -17.06 -8.40 22.36
CA LEU A 289 -17.04 -6.94 22.25
C LEU A 289 -18.16 -6.47 21.31
N ASP A 290 -18.64 -5.25 21.52
CA ASP A 290 -19.58 -4.62 20.61
C ASP A 290 -18.85 -4.19 19.33
N TRP A 291 -17.62 -3.68 19.48
CA TRP A 291 -16.75 -3.30 18.37
C TRP A 291 -15.26 -3.34 18.74
N ILE A 292 -14.44 -3.53 17.73
CA ILE A 292 -12.99 -3.27 17.74
C ILE A 292 -12.69 -2.31 16.58
N ARG A 293 -12.15 -1.16 16.89
CA ARG A 293 -11.66 -0.23 15.88
C ARG A 293 -10.18 -0.54 15.59
N ALA A 294 -9.85 -0.76 14.33
CA ALA A 294 -8.50 -1.04 13.87
C ALA A 294 -8.12 -0.15 12.69
N ASP A 295 -6.82 0.15 12.56
CA ASP A 295 -6.29 0.92 11.45
C ASP A 295 -6.20 0.10 10.16
N ALA A 296 -5.99 0.79 9.05
CA ALA A 296 -6.06 0.22 7.71
C ALA A 296 -5.02 -0.87 7.41
N ASN A 297 -3.93 -0.98 8.18
CA ASN A 297 -2.99 -2.10 8.08
C ASN A 297 -3.63 -3.46 8.46
N HIS A 298 -4.80 -3.45 9.11
CA HIS A 298 -5.61 -4.64 9.39
C HIS A 298 -6.49 -5.07 8.21
N TYR A 299 -6.54 -4.31 7.14
CA TYR A 299 -7.11 -4.74 5.87
C TYR A 299 -6.16 -5.74 5.20
N ASP A 300 -5.92 -6.84 5.89
CA ASP A 300 -5.02 -7.93 5.50
C ASP A 300 -5.67 -9.29 5.83
N GLN A 301 -5.59 -10.21 4.89
CA GLN A 301 -6.11 -11.59 5.05
C GLN A 301 -5.43 -12.38 6.20
N LYS A 302 -4.32 -11.91 6.72
CA LYS A 302 -3.69 -12.49 7.92
C LYS A 302 -4.61 -12.46 9.13
N LEU A 303 -5.50 -11.46 9.23
CA LEU A 303 -6.52 -11.40 10.28
C LEU A 303 -7.39 -12.66 10.25
N GLN A 304 -7.95 -12.99 9.07
CA GLN A 304 -8.79 -14.18 8.89
C GLN A 304 -7.99 -15.48 9.00
N ALA A 305 -6.79 -15.52 8.42
CA ALA A 305 -5.94 -16.72 8.44
C ALA A 305 -5.54 -17.13 9.87
N THR A 306 -5.39 -16.15 10.77
CA THR A 306 -5.01 -16.39 12.18
C THR A 306 -6.22 -16.62 13.06
N GLY A 307 -7.28 -15.82 12.93
CA GLY A 307 -8.42 -15.81 13.85
C GLY A 307 -9.58 -16.70 13.44
N GLY A 308 -9.66 -17.06 12.13
CA GLY A 308 -10.69 -17.95 11.61
C GLY A 308 -12.11 -17.52 12.01
N GLY A 309 -12.85 -18.44 12.61
CA GLY A 309 -14.23 -18.23 13.07
C GLY A 309 -14.39 -17.25 14.22
N SER A 310 -13.31 -16.86 14.89
CA SER A 310 -13.34 -15.91 16.02
C SER A 310 -13.37 -14.45 15.59
N ILE A 311 -13.07 -14.15 14.32
CA ILE A 311 -13.07 -12.78 13.80
C ILE A 311 -14.51 -12.24 13.74
N ALA A 312 -14.76 -11.22 14.56
CA ALA A 312 -16.08 -10.59 14.65
C ALA A 312 -15.97 -9.15 15.20
N ASN A 313 -16.86 -8.28 14.69
CA ASN A 313 -17.01 -6.90 15.18
C ASN A 313 -15.75 -6.02 15.05
N THR A 314 -14.78 -6.40 14.23
CA THR A 314 -13.60 -5.60 13.93
C THR A 314 -13.89 -4.70 12.73
N TYR A 315 -13.94 -3.39 12.99
CA TYR A 315 -14.14 -2.33 12.01
C TYR A 315 -12.78 -1.74 11.65
N VAL A 316 -12.39 -1.93 10.40
CA VAL A 316 -11.13 -1.39 9.87
C VAL A 316 -11.41 -0.09 9.15
N ARG A 317 -10.85 1.03 9.67
CA ARG A 317 -10.91 2.32 8.98
C ARG A 317 -10.01 2.27 7.75
N SER A 318 -10.54 2.63 6.60
CA SER A 318 -9.80 2.62 5.35
C SER A 318 -10.05 3.90 4.55
N THR A 319 -9.02 4.35 3.86
CA THR A 319 -9.10 5.42 2.87
C THR A 319 -8.90 4.90 1.45
N VAL A 320 -8.57 3.61 1.27
CA VAL A 320 -8.45 2.99 -0.05
C VAL A 320 -9.78 2.42 -0.50
N TYR A 321 -10.00 2.37 -1.82
CA TYR A 321 -11.19 1.77 -2.39
C TYR A 321 -11.20 0.26 -2.11
N PRO A 322 -12.27 -0.31 -1.54
CA PRO A 322 -12.30 -1.72 -1.14
C PRO A 322 -12.05 -2.67 -2.31
N PHE A 323 -11.17 -3.65 -2.09
CA PHE A 323 -10.87 -4.67 -3.10
C PHE A 323 -12.08 -5.56 -3.42
N GLU A 324 -13.01 -5.70 -2.48
CA GLU A 324 -14.29 -6.41 -2.65
C GLU A 324 -15.21 -5.72 -3.68
N LYS A 325 -14.95 -4.44 -3.95
CA LYS A 325 -15.66 -3.60 -4.91
C LYS A 325 -14.81 -3.26 -6.15
N ALA A 326 -13.71 -3.96 -6.40
CA ALA A 326 -12.78 -3.66 -7.49
C ALA A 326 -13.46 -3.61 -8.87
N SER A 327 -14.46 -4.48 -9.12
CA SER A 327 -15.21 -4.47 -10.39
C SER A 327 -16.02 -3.19 -10.63
N GLU A 328 -16.26 -2.40 -9.58
CA GLU A 328 -16.98 -1.13 -9.64
C GLU A 328 -16.02 0.08 -9.79
N ASN A 329 -14.69 -0.16 -9.65
CA ASN A 329 -13.67 0.88 -9.71
C ASN A 329 -12.55 0.50 -10.69
N PRO A 330 -12.45 1.16 -11.85
CA PRO A 330 -11.45 0.85 -12.87
C PRO A 330 -9.99 0.93 -12.36
N ALA A 331 -9.68 1.85 -11.45
CA ALA A 331 -8.32 2.00 -10.92
C ALA A 331 -7.95 0.82 -10.02
N THR A 332 -8.84 0.41 -9.12
CA THR A 332 -8.61 -0.75 -8.24
C THR A 332 -8.53 -2.04 -9.05
N GLN A 333 -9.38 -2.21 -10.06
CA GLN A 333 -9.31 -3.37 -10.95
C GLN A 333 -7.98 -3.39 -11.72
N GLN A 334 -7.57 -2.26 -12.31
CA GLN A 334 -6.30 -2.16 -13.04
C GLN A 334 -5.10 -2.43 -12.13
N TYR A 335 -5.10 -1.94 -10.90
CA TYR A 335 -4.06 -2.23 -9.91
C TYR A 335 -3.93 -3.75 -9.68
N LEU A 336 -5.04 -4.45 -9.47
CA LEU A 336 -5.03 -5.91 -9.28
C LEU A 336 -4.55 -6.67 -10.54
N ASP A 337 -4.95 -6.21 -11.72
CA ASP A 337 -4.55 -6.81 -13.00
C ASP A 337 -3.04 -6.62 -13.26
N LEU A 338 -2.46 -5.46 -12.93
CA LEU A 338 -1.03 -5.22 -13.00
C LEU A 338 -0.23 -6.13 -12.07
N TYR A 339 -0.71 -6.36 -10.84
CA TYR A 339 -0.08 -7.31 -9.93
C TYR A 339 -0.12 -8.73 -10.51
N LYS A 340 -1.26 -9.14 -11.04
CA LYS A 340 -1.42 -10.45 -11.69
C LYS A 340 -0.48 -10.63 -12.87
N GLU A 341 -0.23 -9.57 -13.65
CA GLU A 341 0.64 -9.59 -14.82
C GLU A 341 2.13 -9.57 -14.45
N TYR A 342 2.53 -8.63 -13.58
CA TYR A 342 3.95 -8.35 -13.34
C TYR A 342 4.55 -9.04 -12.12
N LEU A 343 3.71 -9.43 -11.14
CA LEU A 343 4.18 -10.10 -9.89
C LEU A 343 3.07 -10.99 -9.28
N PRO A 344 2.67 -12.08 -9.97
CA PRO A 344 1.51 -12.90 -9.58
C PRO A 344 1.66 -13.62 -8.23
N SER A 345 2.87 -13.72 -7.68
CA SER A 345 3.13 -14.32 -6.37
C SER A 345 2.93 -13.33 -5.21
N ALA A 346 2.82 -12.02 -5.49
CA ALA A 346 2.69 -11.01 -4.46
C ALA A 346 1.25 -10.90 -3.93
N LYS A 347 1.13 -10.36 -2.72
CA LYS A 347 -0.16 -10.00 -2.13
C LYS A 347 -0.59 -8.62 -2.65
N ALA A 348 -1.47 -8.59 -3.65
CA ALA A 348 -1.97 -7.34 -4.23
C ALA A 348 -2.92 -6.57 -3.27
N LYS A 349 -3.72 -7.30 -2.48
CA LYS A 349 -4.76 -6.72 -1.63
C LYS A 349 -4.21 -6.29 -0.28
N THR A 350 -3.45 -5.19 -0.28
CA THR A 350 -2.85 -4.60 0.92
C THR A 350 -2.98 -3.09 0.90
N TYR A 351 -3.28 -2.49 2.04
CA TYR A 351 -3.44 -1.04 2.17
C TYR A 351 -2.14 -0.28 1.84
N LEU A 352 -1.02 -0.69 2.43
CA LEU A 352 0.28 -0.05 2.18
C LEU A 352 0.76 -0.22 0.73
N GLY A 353 0.41 -1.35 0.10
CA GLY A 353 0.69 -1.56 -1.33
C GLY A 353 0.00 -0.53 -2.21
N VAL A 354 -1.27 -0.18 -1.93
CA VAL A 354 -2.00 0.88 -2.65
C VAL A 354 -1.37 2.25 -2.40
N GLN A 355 -0.98 2.55 -1.15
CA GLN A 355 -0.30 3.81 -0.84
C GLN A 355 1.04 3.93 -1.60
N ALA A 356 1.86 2.88 -1.58
CA ALA A 356 3.11 2.84 -2.33
C ALA A 356 2.87 3.03 -3.84
N PHE A 357 1.88 2.34 -4.41
CA PHE A 357 1.56 2.49 -5.83
C PHE A 357 1.11 3.90 -6.18
N SER A 358 0.32 4.55 -5.32
CA SER A 358 -0.08 5.95 -5.46
C SER A 358 1.14 6.90 -5.41
N SER A 359 2.13 6.63 -4.55
CA SER A 359 3.40 7.38 -4.49
C SER A 359 4.17 7.28 -5.81
N TRP A 360 4.23 6.08 -6.38
CA TRP A 360 4.87 5.84 -7.66
C TRP A 360 4.19 6.59 -8.81
N ILE A 361 2.85 6.63 -8.84
CA ILE A 361 2.09 7.41 -9.83
C ILE A 361 2.42 8.91 -9.69
N LEU A 362 2.39 9.43 -8.46
CA LEU A 362 2.70 10.84 -8.19
C LEU A 362 4.13 11.18 -8.58
N PHE A 363 5.10 10.34 -8.23
CA PHE A 363 6.50 10.45 -8.61
C PHE A 363 6.67 10.53 -10.12
N ALA A 364 6.12 9.55 -10.87
CA ALA A 364 6.28 9.50 -12.32
C ALA A 364 5.71 10.74 -13.01
N ARG A 365 4.53 11.20 -12.60
CA ARG A 365 3.92 12.42 -13.13
C ARG A 365 4.74 13.67 -12.80
N SER A 366 5.29 13.74 -11.60
CA SER A 366 6.11 14.87 -11.15
C SER A 366 7.44 14.95 -11.91
N VAL A 367 8.12 13.82 -12.06
CA VAL A 367 9.35 13.73 -12.86
C VAL A 367 9.08 14.11 -14.32
N LYS A 368 7.98 13.63 -14.89
CA LYS A 368 7.58 13.98 -16.26
C LYS A 368 7.35 15.48 -16.42
N ALA A 369 6.69 16.11 -15.45
CA ALA A 369 6.47 17.55 -15.42
C ALA A 369 7.77 18.36 -15.31
N CYS A 370 8.79 17.83 -14.63
CA CYS A 370 10.13 18.43 -14.56
C CYS A 370 10.90 18.37 -15.90
N GLY A 371 10.53 17.45 -16.79
CA GLY A 371 11.12 17.33 -18.14
C GLY A 371 12.63 17.09 -18.11
N ASN A 372 13.40 18.06 -18.64
CA ASN A 372 14.87 17.98 -18.69
C ASN A 372 15.57 18.54 -17.43
N LYS A 373 14.81 19.09 -16.47
CA LYS A 373 15.37 19.71 -15.25
C LYS A 373 14.91 18.96 -14.00
N VAL A 374 15.15 17.66 -13.97
CA VAL A 374 14.79 16.82 -12.82
C VAL A 374 15.74 17.13 -11.66
N THR A 375 15.21 17.80 -10.63
CA THR A 375 15.91 18.14 -9.38
C THR A 375 15.01 17.84 -8.18
N ALA A 376 15.58 17.70 -6.98
CA ALA A 376 14.81 17.50 -5.74
C ALA A 376 13.72 18.58 -5.57
N LYS A 377 14.10 19.84 -5.78
CA LYS A 377 13.14 20.96 -5.69
C LYS A 377 12.00 20.84 -6.70
N CYS A 378 12.32 20.54 -7.97
CA CYS A 378 11.28 20.38 -8.99
C CYS A 378 10.35 19.20 -8.67
N LEU A 379 10.92 18.05 -8.26
CA LEU A 379 10.12 16.88 -7.87
C LEU A 379 9.10 17.23 -6.79
N LEU A 380 9.53 17.88 -5.71
CA LEU A 380 8.66 18.22 -4.58
C LEU A 380 7.62 19.28 -4.94
N ASP A 381 8.01 20.33 -5.67
CA ASP A 381 7.09 21.38 -6.11
C ASP A 381 6.00 20.81 -7.04
N GLU A 382 6.40 19.99 -8.02
CA GLU A 382 5.48 19.34 -8.94
C GLU A 382 4.60 18.29 -8.24
N SER A 383 5.12 17.54 -7.25
CA SER A 383 4.32 16.61 -6.48
C SER A 383 3.21 17.31 -5.70
N LYS A 384 3.50 18.44 -5.07
CA LYS A 384 2.50 19.26 -4.36
C LYS A 384 1.51 19.93 -5.34
N ARG A 385 1.96 20.35 -6.51
CA ARG A 385 1.12 20.96 -7.54
C ARG A 385 0.16 19.93 -8.17
N ILE A 386 0.69 18.77 -8.58
CA ILE A 386 -0.08 17.68 -9.21
C ILE A 386 -1.00 16.99 -8.20
N GLY A 387 -0.49 16.72 -7.00
CA GLY A 387 -1.26 16.12 -5.92
C GLY A 387 -2.40 17.04 -5.45
N SER A 388 -2.20 18.36 -5.51
CA SER A 388 -3.20 19.36 -5.12
C SER A 388 -3.86 19.07 -3.75
N THR A 389 -5.14 19.36 -3.59
CA THR A 389 -5.95 19.06 -2.38
C THR A 389 -6.90 17.89 -2.59
N THR A 390 -6.87 17.24 -3.77
CA THR A 390 -7.84 16.22 -4.18
C THR A 390 -7.16 15.01 -4.86
N TRP A 391 -5.98 14.62 -4.42
CA TRP A 391 -5.25 13.50 -4.98
C TRP A 391 -5.92 12.16 -4.62
N THR A 392 -6.26 11.37 -5.63
CA THR A 392 -6.92 10.06 -5.46
C THR A 392 -6.07 8.87 -5.92
N GLY A 393 -4.81 9.09 -6.34
CA GLY A 393 -4.03 8.03 -6.97
C GLY A 393 -4.66 7.47 -8.25
N GLY A 394 -5.43 8.30 -8.98
CA GLY A 394 -6.18 7.87 -10.17
C GLY A 394 -7.49 7.18 -9.88
N GLY A 395 -7.97 7.21 -8.64
CA GLY A 395 -9.19 6.55 -8.17
C GLY A 395 -8.93 5.39 -7.19
N LEU A 396 -7.68 5.20 -6.75
CA LEU A 396 -7.32 4.13 -5.79
C LEU A 396 -7.81 4.39 -4.37
N HIS A 397 -7.96 5.65 -3.98
CA HIS A 397 -8.29 6.04 -2.62
C HIS A 397 -9.08 7.34 -2.56
N ALA A 398 -9.61 7.68 -1.41
CA ALA A 398 -10.27 8.95 -1.12
C ALA A 398 -9.37 10.15 -1.46
N ALA A 399 -9.96 11.31 -1.65
CA ALA A 399 -9.22 12.53 -1.93
C ALA A 399 -8.28 12.89 -0.77
N MET A 400 -7.02 13.18 -1.10
CA MET A 400 -5.95 13.56 -0.17
C MET A 400 -5.46 14.97 -0.44
N ASN A 401 -5.22 15.74 0.62
CA ASN A 401 -4.64 17.07 0.51
C ASN A 401 -3.10 17.01 0.51
N ILE A 402 -2.52 16.71 -0.67
CA ILE A 402 -1.06 16.60 -0.86
C ILE A 402 -0.38 17.98 -0.80
N ARG A 403 -1.05 19.03 -1.26
CA ARG A 403 -0.46 20.38 -1.29
C ARG A 403 -0.12 20.88 0.10
N GLU A 404 -1.00 20.68 1.05
CA GLU A 404 -0.88 21.18 2.40
C GLU A 404 -0.46 20.11 3.40
N GLN A 405 -0.33 18.85 2.94
CA GLN A 405 -0.01 17.69 3.78
C GLN A 405 -0.96 17.53 4.96
N LYS A 406 -2.26 17.73 4.71
CA LYS A 406 -3.32 17.53 5.71
C LYS A 406 -3.94 16.15 5.59
N SER A 407 -4.28 15.55 6.72
CA SER A 407 -5.06 14.31 6.76
C SER A 407 -6.43 14.50 6.12
N THR A 408 -7.00 13.41 5.61
CA THR A 408 -8.36 13.42 5.05
C THR A 408 -9.37 12.96 6.11
N GLU A 409 -10.51 13.64 6.16
CA GLU A 409 -11.67 13.20 6.93
C GLU A 409 -12.41 12.05 6.22
N CYS A 410 -12.20 11.88 4.93
CA CYS A 410 -12.83 10.82 4.16
C CYS A 410 -12.40 9.43 4.64
N PHE A 411 -13.35 8.54 4.88
CA PHE A 411 -13.08 7.16 5.27
C PHE A 411 -14.19 6.21 4.80
N SER A 412 -13.89 4.94 4.78
CA SER A 412 -14.81 3.82 4.77
C SER A 412 -14.54 2.92 5.97
N LEU A 413 -15.53 2.16 6.41
CA LEU A 413 -15.36 1.12 7.43
C LEU A 413 -15.58 -0.25 6.80
N LEU A 414 -14.62 -1.13 7.01
CA LEU A 414 -14.65 -2.51 6.55
C LEU A 414 -14.85 -3.41 7.76
N LEU A 415 -16.00 -4.06 7.86
CA LEU A 415 -16.25 -5.07 8.89
C LEU A 415 -15.54 -6.36 8.51
N ALA A 416 -14.56 -6.75 9.33
CA ALA A 416 -13.89 -8.03 9.19
C ALA A 416 -14.81 -9.18 9.62
N ASN A 417 -14.76 -10.27 8.87
CA ASN A 417 -15.50 -11.50 9.14
C ASN A 417 -14.62 -12.71 8.75
N PRO A 418 -15.01 -13.94 9.10
CA PRO A 418 -14.18 -15.13 8.82
C PRO A 418 -13.84 -15.38 7.35
N LYS A 419 -14.56 -14.76 6.42
CA LYS A 419 -14.36 -14.94 4.96
C LYS A 419 -13.64 -13.78 4.28
N GLY A 420 -13.39 -12.66 4.99
CA GLY A 420 -12.78 -11.46 4.44
C GLY A 420 -13.36 -10.19 5.06
N PHE A 421 -13.70 -9.21 4.23
CA PHE A 421 -14.19 -7.91 4.67
C PHE A 421 -15.50 -7.57 3.96
N THR A 422 -16.34 -6.81 4.64
CA THR A 422 -17.60 -6.30 4.08
C THR A 422 -17.66 -4.79 4.30
N LEU A 423 -17.92 -4.03 3.25
CA LEU A 423 -18.13 -2.59 3.39
C LEU A 423 -19.35 -2.31 4.26
N THR A 424 -19.14 -1.52 5.31
CA THR A 424 -20.18 -1.07 6.23
C THR A 424 -20.88 0.15 5.64
N ASP A 425 -22.20 0.22 5.74
CA ASP A 425 -22.93 1.45 5.42
C ASP A 425 -22.70 2.49 6.52
N ILE A 426 -22.03 3.57 6.16
CA ILE A 426 -21.65 4.67 7.07
C ILE A 426 -22.22 6.01 6.59
N GLY A 427 -23.21 5.99 5.68
CA GLY A 427 -23.74 7.22 5.08
C GLY A 427 -22.72 7.88 4.15
N ALA A 428 -22.18 7.12 3.18
CA ALA A 428 -21.22 7.65 2.22
C ALA A 428 -21.77 8.83 1.43
N ASN A 429 -20.99 9.90 1.24
CA ASN A 429 -21.35 11.13 0.53
C ASN A 429 -20.35 11.50 -0.59
N ASP A 430 -19.25 10.75 -0.72
CA ASP A 430 -18.32 10.80 -1.84
C ASP A 430 -17.96 9.38 -2.28
N SER A 431 -18.63 8.89 -3.32
CA SER A 431 -18.52 7.50 -3.79
C SER A 431 -18.88 6.52 -2.66
N ILE A 432 -17.87 5.78 -2.13
CA ILE A 432 -18.02 4.83 -1.03
C ILE A 432 -17.50 5.39 0.31
N PHE A 433 -16.99 6.62 0.31
CA PHE A 433 -16.43 7.25 1.49
C PHE A 433 -17.44 8.18 2.15
N ASN A 434 -17.38 8.25 3.47
CA ASN A 434 -17.95 9.35 4.23
C ASN A 434 -16.86 10.40 4.42
N CYS A 435 -17.12 11.62 3.96
CA CYS A 435 -16.21 12.77 3.99
C CYS A 435 -16.81 13.93 4.82
N THR A 436 -17.66 13.63 5.78
CA THR A 436 -18.14 14.67 6.71
C THR A 436 -17.01 15.11 7.61
N GLU A 437 -16.76 16.43 7.63
CA GLU A 437 -15.87 17.04 8.61
C GLU A 437 -16.41 16.72 10.01
N GLY A 438 -15.52 16.29 10.91
CA GLY A 438 -15.86 16.22 12.32
C GLY A 438 -16.12 17.66 12.81
N ASP A 439 -17.24 17.90 13.48
CA ASP A 439 -17.60 19.18 14.10
C ASP A 439 -16.59 19.55 15.20
#